data_82090903ec7a0e36d34a428c4976b68b
#
_entry.id   82090903ec7a0e36d34a428c4976b68b
#
_cell.length_a   1.000
_cell.length_b   1.000
_cell.length_c   1.000
_cell.angle_alpha   90.00
_cell.angle_beta   90.00
_cell.angle_gamma   90.00
#
_symmetry.space_group_name_H-M   'P 1'
#
loop_
_entity.id
_entity.type
_entity.pdbx_description
1 polymer ?
#
loop_
_entity_poly.entity_id
_entity_poly.type
_entity_poly.pdbx_seq_one_letter_code
_entity_poly.pdbx_strand_id
1 'polypeptide(L)'
;MRFEYSGVRCRRISGGDKKPMPVRTIVSIWPLFAGLSLIGLAVGVQGSLLGVRAEIEGFDDYLIGLLMSCYFAGFLAGSLLTPKMIQRVGHIRIFAALSAVASVTILVHSIYVNPWAWALMRLLTGFAFSTIYVVSESWLNQASNNANRGQILSIYTAILLAGICAGQFMLNVANPTEFTLFILISVMVSVAAVPILLSVITTPAIEETERVTMRHLWYRTPMGVTGIILSQWVSSILFGMGAVYATKLNFSVYQVANFMGAMMAGGMILQYPIGKLSDMIDRRWVMGVACLFAVAFALLISRESEASTKLYVLIFLFGGCSLSLYSLVVALTNDHLRPAEIVPASGTIILIAGLTSITGPITAVFWLQIFGVQSFFLLLAACLLLLAGISIWRVLTIEALPSEYKVEITLQAATAPVGTVLHAEEEIE
;
A
#
# COMPACT_ATOMS: atom_id res chain seq x y z
N MET A 1 6.14 -6.83 -34.87
CA MET A 1 6.27 -8.25 -34.53
C MET A 1 4.87 -8.78 -34.23
N ARG A 2 4.31 -9.56 -35.16
CA ARG A 2 3.02 -10.24 -34.98
C ARG A 2 3.25 -11.41 -34.02
N PHE A 3 2.57 -11.42 -32.89
CA PHE A 3 2.53 -12.57 -31.97
C PHE A 3 1.41 -13.51 -32.43
N GLU A 4 1.77 -14.68 -32.94
CA GLU A 4 0.85 -15.79 -33.17
C GLU A 4 0.49 -16.38 -31.78
N TYR A 5 -0.77 -16.20 -31.38
CA TYR A 5 -1.36 -16.90 -30.26
C TYR A 5 -1.72 -18.32 -30.73
N SER A 6 -0.87 -19.30 -30.46
CA SER A 6 -1.20 -20.71 -30.65
C SER A 6 -2.23 -21.14 -29.59
N GLY A 7 -3.39 -21.48 -30.05
CA GLY A 7 -4.60 -22.07 -29.51
C GLY A 7 -4.56 -22.79 -28.18
N VAL A 8 -4.55 -22.05 -27.06
CA VAL A 8 -5.01 -22.58 -25.78
C VAL A 8 -6.44 -22.10 -25.58
N ARG A 9 -7.42 -22.99 -25.72
CA ARG A 9 -8.82 -22.72 -25.37
C ARG A 9 -8.93 -22.58 -23.85
N CYS A 10 -8.85 -21.34 -23.35
CA CYS A 10 -9.32 -21.07 -21.98
C CYS A 10 -10.82 -21.31 -21.91
N ARG A 11 -11.21 -22.33 -21.15
CA ARG A 11 -12.61 -22.60 -20.81
C ARG A 11 -13.13 -21.42 -19.98
N ARG A 12 -14.24 -20.84 -20.43
CA ARG A 12 -15.00 -19.81 -19.74
C ARG A 12 -15.24 -20.28 -18.29
N ILE A 13 -14.62 -19.64 -17.31
CA ILE A 13 -15.05 -19.78 -15.92
C ILE A 13 -16.37 -19.06 -15.85
N SER A 14 -17.46 -19.80 -16.01
CA SER A 14 -18.80 -19.31 -15.75
C SER A 14 -18.82 -18.81 -14.32
N GLY A 15 -19.35 -17.59 -14.11
CA GLY A 15 -19.51 -17.01 -12.78
C GLY A 15 -20.19 -18.01 -11.86
N GLY A 16 -19.39 -18.78 -11.13
CA GLY A 16 -19.88 -19.73 -10.15
C GLY A 16 -20.66 -18.95 -9.11
N ASP A 17 -21.85 -19.42 -8.77
CA ASP A 17 -22.65 -18.90 -7.66
C ASP A 17 -21.72 -18.62 -6.48
N LYS A 18 -21.59 -17.34 -6.10
CA LYS A 18 -20.81 -16.89 -4.93
C LYS A 18 -21.51 -17.43 -3.69
N LYS A 19 -21.25 -18.70 -3.37
CA LYS A 19 -21.77 -19.30 -2.12
C LYS A 19 -21.23 -18.47 -0.95
N PRO A 20 -22.09 -18.10 0.01
CA PRO A 20 -21.64 -17.38 1.19
C PRO A 20 -20.55 -18.15 1.91
N MET A 21 -19.55 -17.42 2.40
CA MET A 21 -18.41 -18.01 3.10
C MET A 21 -18.90 -18.87 4.27
N PRO A 22 -18.38 -20.10 4.45
CA PRO A 22 -18.77 -20.94 5.57
C PRO A 22 -18.50 -20.24 6.89
N VAL A 23 -19.48 -20.16 7.80
CA VAL A 23 -19.34 -19.53 9.13
C VAL A 23 -18.12 -20.05 9.88
N ARG A 24 -17.80 -21.34 9.73
CA ARG A 24 -16.59 -21.96 10.33
C ARG A 24 -15.28 -21.29 9.87
N THR A 25 -15.17 -20.89 8.60
CA THR A 25 -13.97 -20.20 8.09
C THR A 25 -13.84 -18.81 8.72
N ILE A 26 -14.95 -18.05 8.82
CA ILE A 26 -14.95 -16.72 9.47
C ILE A 26 -14.53 -16.87 10.94
N VAL A 27 -15.09 -17.85 11.66
CA VAL A 27 -14.77 -18.10 13.07
C VAL A 27 -13.30 -18.50 13.26
N SER A 28 -12.65 -19.13 12.29
CA SER A 28 -11.23 -19.50 12.43
C SER A 28 -10.26 -18.34 12.14
N ILE A 29 -10.65 -17.35 11.33
CA ILE A 29 -9.76 -16.25 10.91
C ILE A 29 -10.03 -14.91 11.62
N TRP A 30 -11.12 -14.80 12.44
CA TRP A 30 -11.45 -13.56 13.15
C TRP A 30 -10.31 -13.00 14.02
N PRO A 31 -9.48 -13.84 14.71
CA PRO A 31 -8.40 -13.30 15.53
C PRO A 31 -7.38 -12.51 14.70
N LEU A 32 -7.14 -12.97 13.47
CA LEU A 32 -6.25 -12.31 12.55
C LEU A 32 -6.84 -10.98 12.07
N PHE A 33 -8.14 -10.92 11.74
CA PHE A 33 -8.82 -9.68 11.36
C PHE A 33 -8.87 -8.67 12.50
N ALA A 34 -9.12 -9.12 13.73
CA ALA A 34 -9.09 -8.26 14.92
C ALA A 34 -7.67 -7.69 15.14
N GLY A 35 -6.63 -8.51 15.07
CA GLY A 35 -5.25 -8.06 15.15
C GLY A 35 -4.89 -7.05 14.04
N LEU A 36 -5.27 -7.34 12.80
CA LEU A 36 -4.99 -6.47 11.66
C LEU A 36 -5.75 -5.14 11.70
N SER A 37 -6.95 -5.08 12.28
CA SER A 37 -7.65 -3.81 12.47
C SER A 37 -6.88 -2.90 13.44
N LEU A 38 -6.33 -3.44 14.53
CA LEU A 38 -5.49 -2.71 15.46
C LEU A 38 -4.15 -2.30 14.85
N ILE A 39 -3.53 -3.17 14.04
CA ILE A 39 -2.31 -2.82 13.28
C ILE A 39 -2.60 -1.70 12.29
N GLY A 40 -3.73 -1.76 11.56
CA GLY A 40 -4.15 -0.69 10.65
C GLY A 40 -4.30 0.65 11.36
N LEU A 41 -4.99 0.67 12.50
CA LEU A 41 -5.11 1.86 13.35
C LEU A 41 -3.73 2.40 13.76
N ALA A 42 -2.86 1.54 14.27
CA ALA A 42 -1.51 1.90 14.71
C ALA A 42 -0.67 2.49 13.57
N VAL A 43 -0.67 1.87 12.39
CA VAL A 43 0.03 2.36 11.19
C VAL A 43 -0.52 3.70 10.73
N GLY A 44 -1.86 3.86 10.74
CA GLY A 44 -2.52 5.10 10.36
C GLY A 44 -2.08 6.28 11.22
N VAL A 45 -2.19 6.16 12.54
CA VAL A 45 -1.79 7.25 13.43
C VAL A 45 -0.28 7.48 13.42
N GLN A 46 0.54 6.43 13.41
CA GLN A 46 2.00 6.54 13.41
C GLN A 46 2.55 7.25 12.16
N GLY A 47 1.94 6.99 10.99
CA GLY A 47 2.37 7.58 9.73
C GLY A 47 2.34 9.10 9.78
N SER A 48 1.28 9.69 10.28
CA SER A 48 1.13 11.15 10.41
C SER A 48 1.79 11.70 11.67
N LEU A 49 1.71 11.00 12.81
CA LEU A 49 2.29 11.44 14.08
C LEU A 49 3.78 11.74 13.97
N LEU A 50 4.56 10.84 13.37
CA LEU A 50 6.01 11.01 13.31
C LEU A 50 6.43 12.15 12.38
N GLY A 51 5.67 12.39 11.29
CA GLY A 51 5.89 13.55 10.42
C GLY A 51 5.60 14.86 11.11
N VAL A 52 4.44 14.97 11.78
CA VAL A 52 4.04 16.15 12.56
C VAL A 52 5.03 16.40 13.70
N ARG A 53 5.39 15.35 14.45
CA ARG A 53 6.31 15.48 15.58
C ARG A 53 7.71 15.89 15.15
N ALA A 54 8.25 15.34 14.09
CA ALA A 54 9.57 15.70 13.56
C ALA A 54 9.63 17.18 13.16
N GLU A 55 8.55 17.70 12.56
CA GLU A 55 8.43 19.13 12.22
C GLU A 55 8.37 20.00 13.48
N ILE A 56 7.58 19.60 14.51
CA ILE A 56 7.48 20.33 15.80
C ILE A 56 8.84 20.33 16.53
N GLU A 57 9.61 19.24 16.47
CA GLU A 57 10.95 19.17 17.08
C GLU A 57 12.01 19.96 16.29
N GLY A 58 11.64 20.54 15.15
CA GLY A 58 12.52 21.37 14.34
C GLY A 58 13.62 20.56 13.63
N PHE A 59 13.33 19.31 13.25
CA PHE A 59 14.28 18.52 12.47
C PHE A 59 14.46 19.17 11.09
N ASP A 60 15.70 19.12 10.60
CA ASP A 60 16.00 19.53 9.23
C ASP A 60 15.16 18.75 8.20
N ASP A 61 14.70 19.44 7.16
CA ASP A 61 13.84 18.85 6.14
C ASP A 61 14.43 17.59 5.49
N TYR A 62 15.76 17.60 5.24
CA TYR A 62 16.44 16.43 4.69
C TYR A 62 16.41 15.23 5.65
N LEU A 63 16.53 15.50 6.95
CA LEU A 63 16.42 14.45 7.97
C LEU A 63 15.01 13.91 8.05
N ILE A 64 13.97 14.77 7.92
CA ILE A 64 12.57 14.32 7.84
C ILE A 64 12.35 13.42 6.62
N GLY A 65 12.82 13.83 5.45
CA GLY A 65 12.74 13.00 4.24
C GLY A 65 13.47 11.67 4.38
N LEU A 66 14.66 11.67 4.99
CA LEU A 66 15.43 10.46 5.30
C LEU A 66 14.67 9.54 6.26
N LEU A 67 14.10 10.09 7.34
CA LEU A 67 13.29 9.34 8.31
C LEU A 67 12.14 8.59 7.64
N MET A 68 11.42 9.28 6.74
CA MET A 68 10.31 8.68 6.01
C MET A 68 10.79 7.62 5.03
N SER A 69 11.93 7.85 4.38
CA SER A 69 12.55 6.88 3.46
C SER A 69 13.09 5.63 4.19
N CYS A 70 13.61 5.77 5.41
CA CYS A 70 14.06 4.64 6.23
C CYS A 70 12.92 3.66 6.53
N TYR A 71 11.68 4.14 6.72
CA TYR A 71 10.52 3.25 6.85
C TYR A 71 10.33 2.36 5.62
N PHE A 72 10.38 2.93 4.43
CA PHE A 72 10.22 2.16 3.19
C PHE A 72 11.40 1.23 2.94
N ALA A 73 12.63 1.62 3.33
CA ALA A 73 13.79 0.73 3.27
C ALA A 73 13.63 -0.49 4.20
N GLY A 74 13.18 -0.26 5.42
CA GLY A 74 12.82 -1.33 6.34
C GLY A 74 11.70 -2.21 5.81
N PHE A 75 10.65 -1.59 5.25
CA PHE A 75 9.51 -2.29 4.67
C PHE A 75 9.94 -3.21 3.52
N LEU A 76 10.79 -2.75 2.61
CA LEU A 76 11.36 -3.57 1.54
C LEU A 76 12.20 -4.73 2.10
N ALA A 77 13.09 -4.46 3.07
CA ALA A 77 13.92 -5.49 3.69
C ALA A 77 13.05 -6.58 4.35
N GLY A 78 12.00 -6.17 5.09
CA GLY A 78 11.04 -7.08 5.70
C GLY A 78 10.33 -7.95 4.67
N SER A 79 9.78 -7.36 3.61
CA SER A 79 9.07 -8.11 2.57
C SER A 79 9.94 -9.18 1.89
N LEU A 80 11.25 -8.89 1.71
CA LEU A 80 12.18 -9.82 1.08
C LEU A 80 12.68 -10.94 2.00
N LEU A 81 12.84 -10.65 3.30
CA LEU A 81 13.42 -11.59 4.27
C LEU A 81 12.37 -12.46 4.96
N THR A 82 11.13 -11.99 5.07
CA THR A 82 10.06 -12.68 5.80
C THR A 82 9.82 -14.11 5.33
N PRO A 83 9.78 -14.47 4.02
CA PRO A 83 9.58 -15.86 3.61
C PRO A 83 10.60 -16.81 4.21
N LYS A 84 11.87 -16.42 4.23
CA LYS A 84 12.95 -17.22 4.85
C LYS A 84 12.81 -17.31 6.38
N MET A 85 12.36 -16.22 7.01
CA MET A 85 12.11 -16.23 8.45
C MET A 85 10.97 -17.17 8.81
N ILE A 86 9.86 -17.14 8.05
CA ILE A 86 8.71 -18.01 8.28
C ILE A 86 9.12 -19.49 8.19
N GLN A 87 9.91 -19.87 7.19
CA GLN A 87 10.42 -21.23 7.06
C GLN A 87 11.22 -21.71 8.27
N ARG A 88 11.98 -20.82 8.92
CA ARG A 88 12.84 -21.16 10.06
C ARG A 88 12.12 -21.14 11.40
N VAL A 89 11.24 -20.19 11.62
CA VAL A 89 10.68 -19.88 12.95
C VAL A 89 9.18 -20.10 13.02
N GLY A 90 8.47 -20.02 11.88
CA GLY A 90 7.03 -20.15 11.77
C GLY A 90 6.28 -18.81 11.95
N HIS A 91 5.03 -18.77 11.47
CA HIS A 91 4.21 -17.56 11.36
C HIS A 91 3.95 -16.88 12.73
N ILE A 92 3.47 -17.63 13.72
CA ILE A 92 3.03 -17.10 15.02
C ILE A 92 4.18 -16.42 15.78
N ARG A 93 5.34 -17.10 15.83
CA ARG A 93 6.50 -16.56 16.58
C ARG A 93 7.05 -15.30 15.93
N ILE A 94 7.08 -15.23 14.60
CA ILE A 94 7.52 -14.03 13.88
C ILE A 94 6.54 -12.90 14.08
N PHE A 95 5.23 -13.16 13.97
CA PHE A 95 4.22 -12.14 14.23
C PHE A 95 4.38 -11.53 15.63
N ALA A 96 4.52 -12.37 16.66
CA ALA A 96 4.72 -11.92 18.02
C ALA A 96 6.01 -11.12 18.21
N ALA A 97 7.13 -11.62 17.69
CA ALA A 97 8.42 -10.96 17.81
C ALA A 97 8.42 -9.59 17.13
N LEU A 98 7.86 -9.49 15.91
CA LEU A 98 7.86 -8.24 15.17
C LEU A 98 6.79 -7.24 15.69
N SER A 99 5.69 -7.73 16.28
CA SER A 99 4.77 -6.86 17.03
C SER A 99 5.48 -6.27 18.26
N ALA A 100 6.27 -7.05 18.99
CA ALA A 100 7.05 -6.54 20.11
C ALA A 100 8.10 -5.51 19.65
N VAL A 101 8.82 -5.76 18.55
CA VAL A 101 9.76 -4.79 17.96
C VAL A 101 9.04 -3.50 17.57
N ALA A 102 7.90 -3.56 16.87
CA ALA A 102 7.14 -2.39 16.48
C ALA A 102 6.63 -1.59 17.69
N SER A 103 6.18 -2.28 18.75
CA SER A 103 5.75 -1.66 20.01
C SER A 103 6.90 -0.92 20.71
N VAL A 104 8.07 -1.54 20.81
CA VAL A 104 9.25 -0.91 21.46
C VAL A 104 9.76 0.26 20.62
N THR A 105 9.87 0.12 19.30
CA THR A 105 10.41 1.18 18.44
C THR A 105 9.59 2.47 18.54
N ILE A 106 8.26 2.38 18.62
CA ILE A 106 7.43 3.58 18.76
C ILE A 106 7.63 4.28 20.11
N LEU A 107 7.84 3.54 21.18
CA LEU A 107 8.14 4.12 22.50
C LEU A 107 9.50 4.82 22.52
N VAL A 108 10.51 4.25 21.83
CA VAL A 108 11.83 4.88 21.74
C VAL A 108 11.74 6.25 21.05
N HIS A 109 10.88 6.43 20.04
CA HIS A 109 10.67 7.75 19.42
C HIS A 109 10.20 8.81 20.45
N SER A 110 9.39 8.42 21.44
CA SER A 110 8.87 9.35 22.44
C SER A 110 9.89 9.70 23.53
N ILE A 111 10.81 8.76 23.84
CA ILE A 111 11.76 8.90 24.96
C ILE A 111 13.04 9.59 24.49
N TYR A 112 13.51 9.28 23.28
CA TYR A 112 14.79 9.75 22.77
C TYR A 112 14.63 10.51 21.46
N VAL A 113 14.54 11.84 21.57
CA VAL A 113 14.36 12.76 20.45
C VAL A 113 15.71 13.02 19.78
N ASN A 114 16.06 12.15 18.83
CA ASN A 114 17.28 12.26 18.04
C ASN A 114 17.01 11.74 16.61
N PRO A 115 17.34 12.54 15.54
CA PRO A 115 17.01 12.16 14.17
C PRO A 115 17.59 10.81 13.73
N TRP A 116 18.81 10.50 14.12
CA TRP A 116 19.49 9.24 13.74
C TRP A 116 18.90 8.02 14.45
N ALA A 117 18.56 8.18 15.74
CA ALA A 117 17.82 7.15 16.47
C ALA A 117 16.44 6.92 15.84
N TRP A 118 15.75 8.00 15.47
CA TRP A 118 14.47 7.91 14.79
C TRP A 118 14.58 7.23 13.42
N ALA A 119 15.63 7.52 12.64
CA ALA A 119 15.87 6.84 11.37
C ALA A 119 16.03 5.32 11.56
N LEU A 120 16.81 4.89 12.55
CA LEU A 120 16.93 3.47 12.88
C LEU A 120 15.60 2.85 13.34
N MET A 121 14.87 3.53 14.20
CA MET A 121 13.56 3.05 14.67
C MET A 121 12.55 2.97 13.52
N ARG A 122 12.55 3.93 12.58
CA ARG A 122 11.71 3.89 11.36
C ARG A 122 12.06 2.70 10.47
N LEU A 123 13.35 2.41 10.29
CA LEU A 123 13.78 1.23 9.53
C LEU A 123 13.29 -0.06 10.20
N LEU A 124 13.45 -0.19 11.51
CA LEU A 124 12.97 -1.36 12.26
C LEU A 124 11.44 -1.47 12.24
N THR A 125 10.74 -0.35 12.35
CA THR A 125 9.26 -0.32 12.28
C THR A 125 8.75 -0.72 10.90
N GLY A 126 9.38 -0.21 9.83
CA GLY A 126 9.04 -0.60 8.46
C GLY A 126 9.25 -2.10 8.24
N PHE A 127 10.39 -2.62 8.71
CA PHE A 127 10.68 -4.06 8.68
C PHE A 127 9.62 -4.88 9.43
N ALA A 128 9.26 -4.43 10.64
CA ALA A 128 8.28 -5.13 11.46
C ALA A 128 6.88 -5.16 10.81
N PHE A 129 6.36 -4.03 10.34
CA PHE A 129 5.04 -3.99 9.72
C PHE A 129 4.98 -4.75 8.40
N SER A 130 5.99 -4.64 7.56
CA SER A 130 6.07 -5.43 6.33
C SER A 130 6.03 -6.93 6.63
N THR A 131 6.80 -7.36 7.63
CA THR A 131 6.83 -8.77 8.06
C THR A 131 5.46 -9.21 8.59
N ILE A 132 4.80 -8.39 9.41
CA ILE A 132 3.45 -8.67 9.93
C ILE A 132 2.45 -8.84 8.78
N TYR A 133 2.50 -7.98 7.75
CA TYR A 133 1.62 -8.09 6.58
C TYR A 133 1.88 -9.36 5.78
N VAL A 134 3.14 -9.67 5.46
CA VAL A 134 3.50 -10.88 4.71
C VAL A 134 3.07 -12.15 5.46
N VAL A 135 3.30 -12.21 6.78
CA VAL A 135 2.85 -13.32 7.63
C VAL A 135 1.33 -13.45 7.60
N SER A 136 0.60 -12.34 7.73
CA SER A 136 -0.86 -12.31 7.74
C SER A 136 -1.45 -12.76 6.42
N GLU A 137 -0.93 -12.26 5.29
CA GLU A 137 -1.38 -12.65 3.95
C GLU A 137 -1.08 -14.10 3.66
N SER A 138 0.13 -14.58 3.99
CA SER A 138 0.48 -15.99 3.87
C SER A 138 -0.49 -16.86 4.64
N TRP A 139 -0.85 -16.46 5.84
CA TRP A 139 -1.77 -17.19 6.70
C TRP A 139 -3.20 -17.19 6.15
N LEU A 140 -3.71 -16.03 5.70
CA LEU A 140 -5.04 -15.93 5.08
C LEU A 140 -5.14 -16.74 3.78
N ASN A 141 -4.09 -16.73 2.97
CA ASN A 141 -4.02 -17.53 1.75
C ASN A 141 -4.18 -19.02 2.04
N GLN A 142 -3.55 -19.50 3.11
CA GLN A 142 -3.60 -20.92 3.48
C GLN A 142 -4.90 -21.33 4.18
N ALA A 143 -5.52 -20.42 4.94
CA ALA A 143 -6.85 -20.63 5.53
C ALA A 143 -7.98 -20.56 4.49
N SER A 144 -7.68 -20.15 3.26
CA SER A 144 -8.62 -19.98 2.16
C SER A 144 -8.54 -21.16 1.18
N ASN A 145 -9.62 -21.37 0.44
CA ASN A 145 -9.65 -22.26 -0.74
C ASN A 145 -9.84 -21.41 -2.01
N ASN A 146 -9.70 -21.99 -3.19
CA ASN A 146 -9.81 -21.27 -4.46
C ASN A 146 -11.14 -20.52 -4.64
N ALA A 147 -12.23 -21.03 -4.03
CA ALA A 147 -13.55 -20.41 -4.14
C ALA A 147 -13.72 -19.14 -3.27
N ASN A 148 -13.02 -19.02 -2.13
CA ASN A 148 -13.22 -17.93 -1.17
C ASN A 148 -11.97 -17.05 -0.95
N ARG A 149 -10.81 -17.40 -1.52
CA ARG A 149 -9.54 -16.68 -1.36
C ARG A 149 -9.66 -15.19 -1.71
N GLY A 150 -10.22 -14.87 -2.89
CA GLY A 150 -10.39 -13.48 -3.32
C GLY A 150 -11.26 -12.67 -2.36
N GLN A 151 -12.33 -13.27 -1.82
CA GLN A 151 -13.21 -12.63 -0.84
C GLN A 151 -12.49 -12.36 0.49
N ILE A 152 -11.74 -13.34 0.99
CA ILE A 152 -10.97 -13.21 2.25
C ILE A 152 -9.92 -12.10 2.13
N LEU A 153 -9.16 -12.07 1.03
CA LEU A 153 -8.15 -11.04 0.79
C LEU A 153 -8.75 -9.65 0.58
N SER A 154 -9.93 -9.56 -0.04
CA SER A 154 -10.65 -8.28 -0.18
C SER A 154 -11.12 -7.76 1.19
N ILE A 155 -11.64 -8.64 2.06
CA ILE A 155 -12.01 -8.27 3.44
C ILE A 155 -10.78 -7.83 4.23
N TYR A 156 -9.67 -8.57 4.14
CA TYR A 156 -8.39 -8.19 4.73
C TYR A 156 -7.95 -6.79 4.33
N THR A 157 -7.92 -6.50 3.03
CA THR A 157 -7.52 -5.18 2.52
C THR A 157 -8.48 -4.09 2.99
N ALA A 158 -9.79 -4.34 2.99
CA ALA A 158 -10.78 -3.39 3.47
C ALA A 158 -10.60 -3.07 4.96
N ILE A 159 -10.38 -4.09 5.81
CA ILE A 159 -10.12 -3.92 7.25
C ILE A 159 -8.85 -3.10 7.48
N LEU A 160 -7.77 -3.42 6.75
CA LEU A 160 -6.50 -2.72 6.87
C LEU A 160 -6.63 -1.24 6.46
N LEU A 161 -7.23 -0.96 5.30
CA LEU A 161 -7.44 0.41 4.82
C LEU A 161 -8.38 1.21 5.73
N ALA A 162 -9.46 0.59 6.22
CA ALA A 162 -10.36 1.22 7.18
C ALA A 162 -9.64 1.53 8.50
N GLY A 163 -8.79 0.62 8.98
CA GLY A 163 -7.94 0.84 10.14
C GLY A 163 -6.97 2.02 9.94
N ILE A 164 -6.25 2.05 8.81
CA ILE A 164 -5.33 3.13 8.47
C ILE A 164 -6.06 4.47 8.37
N CYS A 165 -7.23 4.49 7.73
CA CYS A 165 -8.07 5.69 7.62
C CYS A 165 -8.53 6.19 9.01
N ALA A 166 -9.09 5.30 9.83
CA ALA A 166 -9.55 5.63 11.18
C ALA A 166 -8.38 6.06 12.08
N GLY A 167 -7.20 5.46 11.89
CA GLY A 167 -5.98 5.82 12.61
C GLY A 167 -5.56 7.28 12.39
N GLN A 168 -5.82 7.87 11.20
CA GLN A 168 -5.52 9.28 10.97
C GLN A 168 -6.27 10.19 11.95
N PHE A 169 -7.54 9.87 12.24
CA PHE A 169 -8.36 10.65 13.17
C PHE A 169 -7.96 10.46 14.63
N MET A 170 -7.27 9.35 14.98
CA MET A 170 -6.74 9.14 16.33
C MET A 170 -5.64 10.15 16.69
N LEU A 171 -5.04 10.82 15.72
CA LEU A 171 -4.10 11.92 15.97
C LEU A 171 -4.74 13.04 16.83
N ASN A 172 -6.08 13.15 16.83
CA ASN A 172 -6.84 14.15 17.60
C ASN A 172 -7.06 13.76 19.07
N VAL A 173 -6.71 12.54 19.48
CA VAL A 173 -6.99 12.04 20.83
C VAL A 173 -6.11 12.70 21.88
N ALA A 174 -4.88 13.06 21.51
CA ALA A 174 -3.93 13.70 22.43
C ALA A 174 -2.96 14.61 21.67
N ASN A 175 -2.22 15.44 22.40
CA ASN A 175 -1.22 16.31 21.80
C ASN A 175 -0.03 15.48 21.25
N PRO A 176 0.40 15.67 20.00
CA PRO A 176 1.56 14.97 19.42
C PRO A 176 2.88 15.19 20.18
N THR A 177 2.97 16.23 21.00
CA THR A 177 4.17 16.49 21.83
C THR A 177 4.23 15.63 23.08
N GLU A 178 3.12 14.99 23.46
CA GLU A 178 3.02 14.15 24.62
C GLU A 178 3.27 12.66 24.32
N PHE A 179 3.48 11.87 25.37
CA PHE A 179 3.71 10.42 25.24
C PHE A 179 2.44 9.62 24.90
N THR A 180 1.26 10.18 25.10
CA THR A 180 -0.03 9.48 25.04
C THR A 180 -0.27 8.77 23.72
N LEU A 181 -0.03 9.44 22.58
CA LEU A 181 -0.21 8.82 21.25
C LEU A 181 0.79 7.68 21.02
N PHE A 182 2.03 7.83 21.46
CA PHE A 182 3.08 6.80 21.33
C PHE A 182 2.73 5.56 22.16
N ILE A 183 2.25 5.76 23.39
CA ILE A 183 1.77 4.68 24.27
C ILE A 183 0.57 3.98 23.63
N LEU A 184 -0.39 4.74 23.10
CA LEU A 184 -1.58 4.19 22.45
C LEU A 184 -1.23 3.30 21.26
N ILE A 185 -0.31 3.74 20.38
CA ILE A 185 0.19 2.95 19.25
C ILE A 185 0.86 1.66 19.76
N SER A 186 1.74 1.78 20.76
CA SER A 186 2.43 0.63 21.35
C SER A 186 1.47 -0.39 21.92
N VAL A 187 0.44 0.06 22.64
CA VAL A 187 -0.62 -0.81 23.20
C VAL A 187 -1.41 -1.49 22.09
N MET A 188 -1.84 -0.74 21.05
CA MET A 188 -2.58 -1.32 19.92
C MET A 188 -1.77 -2.42 19.22
N VAL A 189 -0.49 -2.19 18.95
CA VAL A 189 0.39 -3.18 18.30
C VAL A 189 0.60 -4.40 19.18
N SER A 190 0.79 -4.20 20.49
CA SER A 190 0.97 -5.31 21.44
C SER A 190 -0.30 -6.14 21.62
N VAL A 191 -1.46 -5.48 21.76
CA VAL A 191 -2.77 -6.15 21.90
C VAL A 191 -3.16 -6.86 20.60
N ALA A 192 -2.77 -6.34 19.44
CA ALA A 192 -3.03 -6.99 18.15
C ALA A 192 -2.47 -8.42 18.06
N ALA A 193 -1.37 -8.70 18.73
CA ALA A 193 -0.77 -10.03 18.76
C ALA A 193 -1.54 -11.03 19.62
N VAL A 194 -2.27 -10.57 20.67
CA VAL A 194 -2.91 -11.45 21.66
C VAL A 194 -3.91 -12.43 21.04
N PRO A 195 -4.89 -12.01 20.23
CA PRO A 195 -5.86 -12.95 19.64
C PRO A 195 -5.18 -14.00 18.77
N ILE A 196 -4.11 -13.62 18.07
CA ILE A 196 -3.36 -14.49 17.17
C ILE A 196 -2.56 -15.52 17.96
N LEU A 197 -1.92 -15.12 19.04
CA LEU A 197 -1.14 -16.00 19.92
C LEU A 197 -2.00 -17.04 20.65
N LEU A 198 -3.26 -16.68 20.95
CA LEU A 198 -4.22 -17.57 21.61
C LEU A 198 -4.96 -18.48 20.62
N SER A 199 -4.82 -18.28 19.32
CA SER A 199 -5.47 -19.10 18.31
C SER A 199 -4.71 -20.43 18.06
N VAL A 200 -5.46 -21.55 17.99
CA VAL A 200 -4.92 -22.86 17.66
C VAL A 200 -5.04 -23.05 16.14
N ILE A 201 -4.09 -22.50 15.38
CA ILE A 201 -4.07 -22.62 13.92
C ILE A 201 -2.82 -23.39 13.51
N THR A 202 -2.99 -24.41 12.68
CA THR A 202 -1.86 -25.16 12.10
C THR A 202 -1.14 -24.30 11.08
N THR A 203 0.18 -24.25 11.21
CA THR A 203 1.05 -23.49 10.29
C THR A 203 1.46 -24.38 9.13
N PRO A 204 1.22 -23.97 7.90
CA PRO A 204 1.57 -24.72 6.70
C PRO A 204 3.01 -24.45 6.24
N ALA A 205 3.51 -25.31 5.36
CA ALA A 205 4.81 -25.13 4.71
C ALA A 205 4.72 -24.11 3.57
N ILE A 206 5.76 -23.28 3.41
CA ILE A 206 5.91 -22.36 2.28
C ILE A 206 6.75 -23.06 1.21
N GLU A 207 6.22 -23.15 0.00
CA GLU A 207 6.97 -23.59 -1.17
C GLU A 207 7.83 -22.44 -1.71
N GLU A 208 9.08 -22.75 -2.04
CA GLU A 208 9.96 -21.79 -2.72
C GLU A 208 9.53 -21.66 -4.17
N THR A 209 9.19 -20.43 -4.57
CA THR A 209 8.82 -20.12 -5.96
C THR A 209 10.00 -19.40 -6.64
N GLU A 210 10.36 -19.83 -7.83
CA GLU A 210 11.36 -19.14 -8.65
C GLU A 210 10.93 -17.70 -8.93
N ARG A 211 11.87 -16.74 -8.88
CA ARG A 211 11.57 -15.32 -9.11
C ARG A 211 11.67 -14.98 -10.59
N VAL A 212 10.69 -14.27 -11.11
CA VAL A 212 10.78 -13.63 -12.42
C VAL A 212 11.76 -12.46 -12.32
N THR A 213 12.71 -12.37 -13.28
CA THR A 213 13.69 -11.29 -13.28
C THR A 213 13.05 -9.96 -13.69
N MET A 214 13.59 -8.83 -13.17
CA MET A 214 13.15 -7.48 -13.54
C MET A 214 13.23 -7.24 -15.06
N ARG A 215 14.26 -7.78 -15.71
CA ARG A 215 14.44 -7.70 -17.16
C ARG A 215 13.31 -8.40 -17.91
N HIS A 216 12.91 -9.59 -17.46
CA HIS A 216 11.78 -10.33 -18.06
C HIS A 216 10.48 -9.56 -17.91
N LEU A 217 10.20 -9.02 -16.71
CA LEU A 217 9.01 -8.22 -16.44
C LEU A 217 8.97 -6.96 -17.33
N TRP A 218 10.11 -6.28 -17.51
CA TRP A 218 10.22 -5.13 -18.40
C TRP A 218 9.90 -5.46 -19.85
N TYR A 219 10.39 -6.59 -20.37
CA TYR A 219 10.09 -6.98 -21.75
C TYR A 219 8.63 -7.40 -21.96
N ARG A 220 8.03 -8.03 -20.97
CA ARG A 220 6.63 -8.46 -21.03
C ARG A 220 5.65 -7.31 -20.88
N THR A 221 5.88 -6.46 -19.92
CA THR A 221 4.93 -5.40 -19.52
C THR A 221 5.65 -4.10 -19.12
N PRO A 222 6.26 -3.40 -20.12
CA PRO A 222 6.97 -2.15 -19.85
C PRO A 222 6.06 -1.07 -19.25
N MET A 223 4.78 -1.04 -19.65
CA MET A 223 3.79 -0.14 -19.08
C MET A 223 3.45 -0.50 -17.61
N GLY A 224 3.39 -1.78 -17.28
CA GLY A 224 3.22 -2.23 -15.91
C GLY A 224 4.37 -1.77 -15.02
N VAL A 225 5.61 -1.99 -15.44
CA VAL A 225 6.80 -1.58 -14.66
C VAL A 225 6.85 -0.05 -14.49
N THR A 226 6.66 0.73 -15.55
CA THR A 226 6.65 2.21 -15.44
C THR A 226 5.49 2.71 -14.59
N GLY A 227 4.34 2.08 -14.69
CA GLY A 227 3.17 2.40 -13.87
C GLY A 227 3.42 2.10 -12.39
N ILE A 228 4.04 0.95 -12.04
CA ILE A 228 4.43 0.63 -10.66
C ILE A 228 5.38 1.71 -10.11
N ILE A 229 6.41 2.07 -10.87
CA ILE A 229 7.37 3.11 -10.46
C ILE A 229 6.64 4.43 -10.18
N LEU A 230 5.89 4.96 -11.12
CA LEU A 230 5.27 6.28 -10.97
C LEU A 230 4.16 6.30 -9.92
N SER A 231 3.28 5.29 -9.89
CA SER A 231 2.20 5.24 -8.91
C SER A 231 2.72 5.05 -7.49
N GLN A 232 3.74 4.21 -7.30
CA GLN A 232 4.31 3.96 -5.98
C GLN A 232 5.16 5.13 -5.49
N TRP A 233 5.81 5.85 -6.40
CA TRP A 233 6.53 7.07 -6.07
C TRP A 233 5.60 8.15 -5.55
N VAL A 234 4.47 8.40 -6.25
CA VAL A 234 3.42 9.31 -5.79
C VAL A 234 2.87 8.88 -4.43
N SER A 235 2.56 7.60 -4.26
CA SER A 235 2.04 7.08 -3.00
C SER A 235 3.02 7.26 -1.84
N SER A 236 4.31 6.97 -2.04
CA SER A 236 5.31 7.09 -0.98
C SER A 236 5.57 8.55 -0.58
N ILE A 237 5.48 9.49 -1.51
CA ILE A 237 5.52 10.93 -1.21
C ILE A 237 4.32 11.34 -0.35
N LEU A 238 3.11 10.91 -0.74
CA LEU A 238 1.89 11.21 0.01
C LEU A 238 1.92 10.68 1.43
N PHE A 239 2.27 9.40 1.60
CA PHE A 239 2.32 8.77 2.93
C PHE A 239 3.48 9.27 3.79
N GLY A 240 4.64 9.53 3.17
CA GLY A 240 5.81 10.00 3.89
C GLY A 240 5.75 11.49 4.24
N MET A 241 5.30 12.31 3.29
CA MET A 241 5.43 13.76 3.40
C MET A 241 4.10 14.53 3.47
N GLY A 242 2.95 13.86 3.29
CA GLY A 242 1.64 14.54 3.28
C GLY A 242 1.29 15.24 4.58
N ALA A 243 1.55 14.59 5.73
CA ALA A 243 1.34 15.20 7.05
C ALA A 243 2.35 16.35 7.30
N VAL A 244 3.61 16.18 6.89
CA VAL A 244 4.66 17.21 6.97
C VAL A 244 4.27 18.43 6.12
N TYR A 245 3.80 18.22 4.90
CA TYR A 245 3.29 19.28 4.03
C TYR A 245 2.17 20.08 4.70
N ALA A 246 1.17 19.39 5.27
CA ALA A 246 0.06 20.05 5.94
C ALA A 246 0.53 20.86 7.18
N THR A 247 1.49 20.32 7.95
CA THR A 247 2.09 21.02 9.10
C THR A 247 2.86 22.26 8.65
N LYS A 248 3.60 22.20 7.54
CA LYS A 248 4.32 23.36 6.96
C LYS A 248 3.38 24.45 6.44
N LEU A 249 2.13 24.12 6.11
CA LEU A 249 1.06 25.10 5.83
C LEU A 249 0.43 25.67 7.11
N ASN A 250 0.99 25.40 8.29
CA ASN A 250 0.49 25.81 9.59
C ASN A 250 -0.91 25.24 9.92
N PHE A 251 -1.25 24.05 9.39
CA PHE A 251 -2.47 23.38 9.77
C PHE A 251 -2.38 22.90 11.22
N SER A 252 -3.44 23.08 11.98
CA SER A 252 -3.56 22.48 13.30
C SER A 252 -3.54 20.95 13.21
N VAL A 253 -3.22 20.27 14.31
CA VAL A 253 -3.22 18.80 14.38
C VAL A 253 -4.54 18.20 13.89
N TYR A 254 -5.66 18.84 14.29
CA TYR A 254 -7.00 18.45 13.80
C TYR A 254 -7.14 18.56 12.27
N GLN A 255 -6.63 19.63 11.70
CA GLN A 255 -6.68 19.87 10.26
C GLN A 255 -5.77 18.89 9.50
N VAL A 256 -4.58 18.57 10.04
CA VAL A 256 -3.69 17.54 9.49
C VAL A 256 -4.36 16.16 9.50
N ALA A 257 -4.99 15.79 10.62
CA ALA A 257 -5.71 14.53 10.75
C ALA A 257 -6.86 14.42 9.72
N ASN A 258 -7.64 15.48 9.55
CA ASN A 258 -8.73 15.52 8.57
C ASN A 258 -8.21 15.48 7.13
N PHE A 259 -7.11 16.17 6.83
CA PHE A 259 -6.46 16.17 5.52
C PHE A 259 -5.98 14.76 5.14
N MET A 260 -5.22 14.11 6.01
CA MET A 260 -4.73 12.75 5.79
C MET A 260 -5.88 11.73 5.82
N GLY A 261 -6.83 11.87 6.74
CA GLY A 261 -8.01 11.03 6.82
C GLY A 261 -8.90 11.10 5.57
N ALA A 262 -9.16 12.31 5.04
CA ALA A 262 -9.92 12.50 3.81
C ALA A 262 -9.20 11.85 2.62
N MET A 263 -7.88 12.00 2.51
CA MET A 263 -7.07 11.36 1.46
C MET A 263 -7.20 9.82 1.51
N MET A 264 -7.07 9.23 2.71
CA MET A 264 -7.19 7.78 2.91
C MET A 264 -8.61 7.29 2.64
N ALA A 265 -9.63 8.02 3.10
CA ALA A 265 -11.04 7.70 2.85
C ALA A 265 -11.34 7.71 1.34
N GLY A 266 -10.81 8.68 0.62
CA GLY A 266 -10.90 8.74 -0.84
C GLY A 266 -10.31 7.49 -1.50
N GLY A 267 -9.08 7.12 -1.13
CA GLY A 267 -8.43 5.90 -1.60
C GLY A 267 -9.23 4.64 -1.31
N MET A 268 -9.72 4.49 -0.07
CA MET A 268 -10.51 3.34 0.34
C MET A 268 -11.85 3.23 -0.43
N ILE A 269 -12.57 4.34 -0.57
CA ILE A 269 -13.94 4.32 -1.14
C ILE A 269 -13.90 4.26 -2.67
N LEU A 270 -13.06 5.08 -3.33
CA LEU A 270 -13.05 5.18 -4.78
C LEU A 270 -12.26 4.07 -5.48
N GLN A 271 -11.38 3.36 -4.76
CA GLN A 271 -10.62 2.25 -5.31
C GLN A 271 -11.53 1.13 -5.84
N TYR A 272 -12.66 0.85 -5.17
CA TYR A 272 -13.60 -0.19 -5.60
C TYR A 272 -14.31 0.17 -6.92
N PRO A 273 -15.00 1.33 -7.06
CA PRO A 273 -15.67 1.69 -8.32
C PRO A 273 -14.66 1.87 -9.48
N ILE A 274 -13.49 2.45 -9.24
CA ILE A 274 -12.44 2.60 -10.26
C ILE A 274 -11.93 1.22 -10.70
N GLY A 275 -11.70 0.31 -9.75
CA GLY A 275 -11.29 -1.07 -10.04
C GLY A 275 -12.34 -1.80 -10.88
N LYS A 276 -13.61 -1.76 -10.48
CA LYS A 276 -14.71 -2.39 -11.23
C LYS A 276 -14.84 -1.83 -12.64
N LEU A 277 -14.69 -0.51 -12.81
CA LEU A 277 -14.70 0.11 -14.13
C LEU A 277 -13.56 -0.42 -15.00
N SER A 278 -12.40 -0.64 -14.44
CA SER A 278 -11.22 -1.18 -15.17
C SER A 278 -11.38 -2.64 -15.61
N ASP A 279 -12.24 -3.40 -14.94
CA ASP A 279 -12.56 -4.76 -15.37
C ASP A 279 -13.51 -4.76 -16.58
N MET A 280 -14.35 -3.72 -16.71
CA MET A 280 -15.34 -3.60 -17.80
C MET A 280 -14.78 -3.00 -19.09
N ILE A 281 -13.84 -2.03 -18.95
CA ILE A 281 -13.25 -1.34 -20.10
C ILE A 281 -11.72 -1.52 -20.07
N ASP A 282 -11.01 -1.01 -21.09
CA ASP A 282 -9.55 -1.09 -21.14
C ASP A 282 -8.91 -0.39 -19.92
N ARG A 283 -8.15 -1.16 -19.10
CA ARG A 283 -7.50 -0.66 -17.88
C ARG A 283 -6.60 0.56 -18.14
N ARG A 284 -5.99 0.65 -19.32
CA ARG A 284 -5.12 1.76 -19.72
C ARG A 284 -5.92 3.06 -19.84
N TRP A 285 -7.15 3.02 -20.36
CA TRP A 285 -8.06 4.16 -20.39
C TRP A 285 -8.45 4.60 -18.98
N VAL A 286 -8.88 3.67 -18.13
CA VAL A 286 -9.26 3.98 -16.75
C VAL A 286 -8.10 4.61 -16.00
N MET A 287 -6.90 4.06 -16.15
CA MET A 287 -5.68 4.59 -15.53
C MET A 287 -5.35 5.99 -16.04
N GLY A 288 -5.38 6.22 -17.35
CA GLY A 288 -5.12 7.52 -17.96
C GLY A 288 -6.11 8.58 -17.47
N VAL A 289 -7.39 8.27 -17.44
CA VAL A 289 -8.46 9.17 -16.97
C VAL A 289 -8.33 9.45 -15.48
N ALA A 290 -8.08 8.43 -14.66
CA ALA A 290 -7.85 8.59 -13.22
C ALA A 290 -6.64 9.50 -12.95
N CYS A 291 -5.54 9.33 -13.70
CA CYS A 291 -4.38 10.22 -13.61
C CYS A 291 -4.72 11.67 -13.98
N LEU A 292 -5.49 11.90 -15.06
CA LEU A 292 -5.88 13.26 -15.47
C LEU A 292 -6.77 13.93 -14.42
N PHE A 293 -7.72 13.21 -13.83
CA PHE A 293 -8.51 13.73 -12.71
C PHE A 293 -7.62 14.04 -11.50
N ALA A 294 -6.69 13.14 -11.15
CA ALA A 294 -5.76 13.38 -10.06
C ALA A 294 -4.87 14.62 -10.34
N VAL A 295 -4.40 14.82 -11.57
CA VAL A 295 -3.68 16.05 -11.97
C VAL A 295 -4.55 17.30 -11.78
N ALA A 296 -5.80 17.27 -12.25
CA ALA A 296 -6.71 18.40 -12.08
C ALA A 296 -6.94 18.73 -10.59
N PHE A 297 -7.18 17.73 -9.76
CA PHE A 297 -7.33 17.94 -8.31
C PHE A 297 -6.03 18.42 -7.66
N ALA A 298 -4.87 17.90 -8.03
CA ALA A 298 -3.58 18.36 -7.54
C ALA A 298 -3.31 19.84 -7.86
N LEU A 299 -3.65 20.27 -9.09
CA LEU A 299 -3.54 21.68 -9.49
C LEU A 299 -4.51 22.60 -8.72
N LEU A 300 -5.71 22.10 -8.37
CA LEU A 300 -6.63 22.84 -7.54
C LEU A 300 -6.15 22.93 -6.08
N ILE A 301 -5.66 21.81 -5.53
CA ILE A 301 -5.11 21.74 -4.16
C ILE A 301 -3.90 22.68 -4.01
N SER A 302 -3.02 22.76 -5.03
CA SER A 302 -1.84 23.63 -4.97
C SER A 302 -2.14 25.13 -4.85
N ARG A 303 -3.40 25.53 -5.07
CA ARG A 303 -3.88 26.91 -4.92
C ARG A 303 -4.52 27.19 -3.56
N GLU A 304 -4.76 26.14 -2.78
CA GLU A 304 -5.39 26.24 -1.47
C GLU A 304 -4.30 26.36 -0.39
N SER A 305 -4.36 27.40 0.40
CA SER A 305 -3.42 27.63 1.52
C SER A 305 -4.10 27.42 2.88
N GLU A 306 -5.42 27.26 2.90
CA GLU A 306 -6.21 27.16 4.12
C GLU A 306 -6.97 25.82 4.18
N ALA A 307 -7.11 25.30 5.38
CA ALA A 307 -7.88 24.08 5.64
C ALA A 307 -9.39 24.35 5.55
N SER A 308 -9.92 24.23 4.34
CA SER A 308 -11.34 24.45 4.02
C SER A 308 -12.03 23.14 3.67
N THR A 309 -13.38 23.11 3.75
CA THR A 309 -14.16 21.97 3.28
C THR A 309 -13.86 21.64 1.82
N LYS A 310 -13.62 22.67 1.00
CA LYS A 310 -13.21 22.50 -0.40
C LYS A 310 -11.91 21.71 -0.51
N LEU A 311 -10.89 22.04 0.30
CA LEU A 311 -9.62 21.32 0.33
C LEU A 311 -9.83 19.84 0.72
N TYR A 312 -10.67 19.56 1.73
CA TYR A 312 -10.93 18.18 2.15
C TYR A 312 -11.64 17.36 1.08
N VAL A 313 -12.56 17.96 0.32
CA VAL A 313 -13.21 17.28 -0.82
C VAL A 313 -12.19 17.05 -1.94
N LEU A 314 -11.35 18.02 -2.27
CA LEU A 314 -10.34 17.90 -3.31
C LEU A 314 -9.31 16.83 -2.97
N ILE A 315 -8.82 16.77 -1.72
CA ILE A 315 -7.85 15.75 -1.31
C ILE A 315 -8.47 14.35 -1.21
N PHE A 316 -9.76 14.24 -0.86
CA PHE A 316 -10.52 13.00 -0.93
C PHE A 316 -10.57 12.47 -2.37
N LEU A 317 -10.94 13.31 -3.34
CA LEU A 317 -11.02 12.92 -4.74
C LEU A 317 -9.63 12.61 -5.32
N PHE A 318 -8.62 13.41 -4.97
CA PHE A 318 -7.22 13.17 -5.34
C PHE A 318 -6.72 11.83 -4.80
N GLY A 319 -6.95 11.57 -3.50
CA GLY A 319 -6.59 10.30 -2.85
C GLY A 319 -7.26 9.11 -3.51
N GLY A 320 -8.55 9.25 -3.85
CA GLY A 320 -9.31 8.23 -4.56
C GLY A 320 -8.73 7.88 -5.92
N CYS A 321 -8.39 8.87 -6.72
CA CYS A 321 -7.80 8.65 -8.03
C CYS A 321 -6.35 8.13 -7.94
N SER A 322 -5.50 8.75 -7.10
CA SER A 322 -4.06 8.45 -7.06
C SER A 322 -3.73 7.12 -6.37
N LEU A 323 -4.38 6.81 -5.24
CA LEU A 323 -4.11 5.58 -4.49
C LEU A 323 -4.67 4.34 -5.16
N SER A 324 -5.67 4.47 -6.04
CA SER A 324 -6.20 3.37 -6.85
C SER A 324 -5.24 2.91 -7.96
N LEU A 325 -4.31 3.77 -8.37
CA LEU A 325 -3.42 3.49 -9.51
C LEU A 325 -2.56 2.24 -9.29
N TYR A 326 -2.07 2.02 -8.07
CA TYR A 326 -1.24 0.84 -7.79
C TYR A 326 -1.97 -0.47 -8.09
N SER A 327 -3.21 -0.62 -7.63
CA SER A 327 -4.02 -1.81 -7.93
C SER A 327 -4.30 -1.97 -9.42
N LEU A 328 -4.58 -0.86 -10.12
CA LEU A 328 -4.80 -0.87 -11.57
C LEU A 328 -3.56 -1.33 -12.33
N VAL A 329 -2.39 -0.83 -11.94
CA VAL A 329 -1.12 -1.15 -12.60
C VAL A 329 -0.71 -2.59 -12.34
N VAL A 330 -0.91 -3.10 -11.12
CA VAL A 330 -0.65 -4.51 -10.81
C VAL A 330 -1.57 -5.42 -11.59
N ALA A 331 -2.86 -5.10 -11.68
CA ALA A 331 -3.81 -5.85 -12.50
C ALA A 331 -3.43 -5.82 -13.99
N LEU A 332 -3.05 -4.65 -14.52
CA LEU A 332 -2.56 -4.51 -15.88
C LEU A 332 -1.29 -5.34 -16.12
N THR A 333 -0.40 -5.41 -15.14
CA THR A 333 0.82 -6.23 -15.22
C THR A 333 0.47 -7.71 -15.31
N ASN A 334 -0.45 -8.17 -14.46
CA ASN A 334 -0.89 -9.56 -14.41
C ASN A 334 -1.64 -9.98 -15.68
N ASP A 335 -2.39 -9.08 -16.33
CA ASP A 335 -3.05 -9.35 -17.62
C ASP A 335 -2.06 -9.73 -18.75
N HIS A 336 -0.77 -9.35 -18.63
CA HIS A 336 0.27 -9.62 -19.62
C HIS A 336 1.20 -10.78 -19.23
N LEU A 337 0.99 -11.39 -18.06
CA LEU A 337 1.75 -12.52 -17.57
C LEU A 337 0.98 -13.82 -17.77
N ARG A 338 1.71 -14.93 -17.91
CA ARG A 338 1.10 -16.27 -17.87
C ARG A 338 0.68 -16.58 -16.43
N PRO A 339 -0.36 -17.38 -16.22
CA PRO A 339 -0.79 -17.75 -14.86
C PRO A 339 0.35 -18.24 -13.96
N ALA A 340 1.25 -19.07 -14.49
CA ALA A 340 2.41 -19.59 -13.76
C ALA A 340 3.47 -18.51 -13.44
N GLU A 341 3.46 -17.35 -14.11
CA GLU A 341 4.41 -16.25 -13.89
C GLU A 341 3.90 -15.22 -12.87
N ILE A 342 2.60 -15.19 -12.54
CA ILE A 342 1.98 -14.17 -11.68
C ILE A 342 2.61 -14.19 -10.27
N VAL A 343 2.70 -15.37 -9.66
CA VAL A 343 3.28 -15.54 -8.32
C VAL A 343 4.76 -15.19 -8.30
N PRO A 344 5.61 -15.72 -9.20
CA PRO A 344 7.01 -15.34 -9.31
C PRO A 344 7.23 -13.84 -9.58
N ALA A 345 6.35 -13.20 -10.35
CA ALA A 345 6.43 -11.77 -10.68
C ALA A 345 6.11 -10.86 -9.49
N SER A 346 5.24 -11.29 -8.56
CA SER A 346 4.85 -10.49 -7.40
C SER A 346 6.05 -10.05 -6.55
N GLY A 347 7.02 -10.93 -6.34
CA GLY A 347 8.26 -10.60 -5.63
C GLY A 347 9.08 -9.50 -6.32
N THR A 348 9.10 -9.50 -7.66
CA THR A 348 9.78 -8.47 -8.45
C THR A 348 9.01 -7.15 -8.45
N ILE A 349 7.68 -7.21 -8.49
CA ILE A 349 6.80 -6.03 -8.36
C ILE A 349 7.03 -5.35 -7.00
N ILE A 350 7.08 -6.12 -5.92
CA ILE A 350 7.36 -5.61 -4.57
C ILE A 350 8.75 -4.96 -4.50
N LEU A 351 9.76 -5.59 -5.13
CA LEU A 351 11.12 -5.03 -5.18
C LEU A 351 11.13 -3.66 -5.88
N ILE A 352 10.50 -3.55 -7.05
CA ILE A 352 10.41 -2.29 -7.81
C ILE A 352 9.67 -1.24 -6.98
N ALA A 353 8.50 -1.59 -6.45
CA ALA A 353 7.68 -0.72 -5.63
C ALA A 353 8.43 -0.21 -4.39
N GLY A 354 9.13 -1.11 -3.68
CA GLY A 354 9.89 -0.78 -2.49
C GLY A 354 11.09 0.14 -2.77
N LEU A 355 11.89 -0.17 -3.80
CA LEU A 355 13.01 0.69 -4.21
C LEU A 355 12.53 2.09 -4.60
N THR A 356 11.42 2.17 -5.30
CA THR A 356 10.81 3.45 -5.68
C THR A 356 10.32 4.21 -4.45
N SER A 357 9.67 3.53 -3.52
CA SER A 357 9.13 4.16 -2.30
C SER A 357 10.21 4.78 -1.41
N ILE A 358 11.42 4.22 -1.39
CA ILE A 358 12.55 4.76 -0.65
C ILE A 358 12.95 6.15 -1.18
N THR A 359 12.87 6.36 -2.49
CA THR A 359 13.30 7.61 -3.12
C THR A 359 12.27 8.73 -3.02
N GLY A 360 10.98 8.42 -2.84
CA GLY A 360 9.88 9.38 -2.86
C GLY A 360 10.02 10.52 -1.85
N PRO A 361 10.09 10.25 -0.53
CA PRO A 361 10.18 11.31 0.48
C PRO A 361 11.41 12.19 0.32
N ILE A 362 12.58 11.61 -0.02
CA ILE A 362 13.82 12.36 -0.25
C ILE A 362 13.65 13.33 -1.43
N THR A 363 13.12 12.85 -2.56
CA THR A 363 12.92 13.71 -3.73
C THR A 363 11.89 14.80 -3.46
N ALA A 364 10.85 14.53 -2.67
CA ALA A 364 9.89 15.54 -2.27
C ALA A 364 10.56 16.66 -1.48
N VAL A 365 11.44 16.36 -0.54
CA VAL A 365 12.16 17.37 0.24
C VAL A 365 13.03 18.25 -0.67
N PHE A 366 13.84 17.66 -1.55
CA PHE A 366 14.65 18.44 -2.50
C PHE A 366 13.79 19.37 -3.36
N TRP A 367 12.64 18.87 -3.82
CA TRP A 367 11.71 19.67 -4.62
C TRP A 367 11.14 20.86 -3.81
N LEU A 368 10.70 20.60 -2.59
CA LEU A 368 10.11 21.64 -1.73
C LEU A 368 11.11 22.73 -1.35
N GLN A 369 12.39 22.40 -1.18
CA GLN A 369 13.42 23.40 -0.90
C GLN A 369 13.71 24.32 -2.09
N ILE A 370 13.61 23.79 -3.32
CA ILE A 370 13.86 24.58 -4.54
C ILE A 370 12.64 25.41 -4.92
N PHE A 371 11.44 24.82 -4.86
CA PHE A 371 10.21 25.43 -5.42
C PHE A 371 9.20 25.87 -4.36
N GLY A 372 9.52 25.68 -3.08
CA GLY A 372 8.64 26.05 -1.95
C GLY A 372 7.55 25.02 -1.65
N VAL A 373 6.95 25.16 -0.45
CA VAL A 373 5.98 24.20 0.10
C VAL A 373 4.75 24.01 -0.79
N GLN A 374 4.22 25.10 -1.37
CA GLN A 374 3.03 25.05 -2.22
C GLN A 374 3.20 24.22 -3.50
N SER A 375 4.44 23.94 -3.91
CA SER A 375 4.74 23.13 -5.09
C SER A 375 4.62 21.62 -4.86
N PHE A 376 4.29 21.17 -3.66
CA PHE A 376 4.17 19.73 -3.32
C PHE A 376 3.25 18.98 -4.27
N PHE A 377 2.04 19.49 -4.47
CA PHE A 377 1.08 18.87 -5.38
C PHE A 377 1.43 19.06 -6.86
N LEU A 378 2.26 20.05 -7.22
CA LEU A 378 2.76 20.21 -8.59
C LEU A 378 3.76 19.08 -8.93
N LEU A 379 4.59 18.64 -7.99
CA LEU A 379 5.46 17.48 -8.16
C LEU A 379 4.64 16.22 -8.45
N LEU A 380 3.60 15.98 -7.65
CA LEU A 380 2.72 14.83 -7.83
C LEU A 380 1.96 14.91 -9.16
N ALA A 381 1.48 16.10 -9.52
CA ALA A 381 0.82 16.34 -10.80
C ALA A 381 1.73 16.05 -11.99
N ALA A 382 3.00 16.45 -11.93
CA ALA A 382 3.96 16.18 -13.01
C ALA A 382 4.16 14.67 -13.22
N CYS A 383 4.30 13.89 -12.15
CA CYS A 383 4.43 12.43 -12.23
C CYS A 383 3.18 11.75 -12.76
N LEU A 384 2.01 12.18 -12.29
CA LEU A 384 0.73 11.65 -12.74
C LEU A 384 0.44 12.02 -14.20
N LEU A 385 0.84 13.22 -14.64
CA LEU A 385 0.73 13.65 -16.03
C LEU A 385 1.61 12.80 -16.95
N LEU A 386 2.84 12.48 -16.52
CA LEU A 386 3.72 11.56 -17.22
C LEU A 386 3.07 10.18 -17.35
N LEU A 387 2.49 9.64 -16.28
CA LEU A 387 1.80 8.36 -16.30
C LEU A 387 0.57 8.40 -17.21
N ALA A 388 -0.23 9.48 -17.17
CA ALA A 388 -1.36 9.68 -18.07
C ALA A 388 -0.93 9.71 -19.54
N GLY A 389 0.13 10.43 -19.86
CA GLY A 389 0.69 10.51 -21.21
C GLY A 389 1.15 9.15 -21.74
N ILE A 390 1.88 8.39 -20.92
CA ILE A 390 2.30 7.01 -21.28
C ILE A 390 1.07 6.12 -21.48
N SER A 391 0.06 6.23 -20.61
CA SER A 391 -1.15 5.43 -20.67
C SER A 391 -1.92 5.68 -21.97
N ILE A 392 -2.19 6.95 -22.26
CA ILE A 392 -2.92 7.37 -23.47
C ILE A 392 -2.14 7.00 -24.73
N TRP A 393 -0.83 7.26 -24.76
CA TRP A 393 0.02 6.87 -25.88
C TRP A 393 -0.06 5.37 -26.17
N ARG A 394 -0.04 4.53 -25.13
CA ARG A 394 -0.15 3.08 -25.29
C ARG A 394 -1.53 2.63 -25.76
N VAL A 395 -2.59 3.31 -25.37
CA VAL A 395 -3.93 3.04 -25.89
C VAL A 395 -4.01 3.33 -27.39
N LEU A 396 -3.39 4.44 -27.83
CA LEU A 396 -3.42 4.85 -29.25
C LEU A 396 -2.52 4.01 -30.15
N THR A 397 -1.49 3.34 -29.60
CA THR A 397 -0.48 2.61 -30.39
C THR A 397 -0.61 1.10 -30.36
N ILE A 398 -1.29 0.53 -29.37
CA ILE A 398 -1.39 -0.92 -29.16
C ILE A 398 -2.85 -1.30 -28.94
N GLU A 399 -3.32 -2.31 -29.66
CA GLU A 399 -4.68 -2.85 -29.49
C GLU A 399 -4.94 -3.35 -28.06
N ALA A 400 -6.19 -3.22 -27.60
CA ALA A 400 -6.59 -3.68 -26.29
C ALA A 400 -6.59 -5.22 -26.21
N LEU A 401 -6.22 -5.75 -25.06
CA LEU A 401 -6.43 -7.17 -24.78
C LEU A 401 -7.94 -7.47 -24.73
N PRO A 402 -8.40 -8.55 -25.40
CA PRO A 402 -9.79 -8.97 -25.26
C PRO A 402 -10.19 -9.18 -23.79
N SER A 403 -11.43 -8.86 -23.46
CA SER A 403 -11.93 -8.94 -22.06
C SER A 403 -11.86 -10.35 -21.47
N GLU A 404 -11.81 -11.37 -22.31
CA GLU A 404 -11.70 -12.79 -21.92
C GLU A 404 -10.35 -13.15 -21.27
N TYR A 405 -9.30 -12.34 -21.50
CA TYR A 405 -7.95 -12.57 -20.95
C TYR A 405 -7.63 -11.70 -19.74
N LYS A 406 -8.59 -10.88 -19.25
CA LYS A 406 -8.35 -10.01 -18.10
C LYS A 406 -8.50 -10.77 -16.80
N VAL A 407 -7.55 -10.57 -15.89
CA VAL A 407 -7.60 -11.08 -14.51
C VAL A 407 -8.47 -10.12 -13.67
N GLU A 408 -9.42 -10.63 -12.86
CA GLU A 408 -10.19 -9.79 -11.94
C GLU A 408 -9.27 -8.97 -11.02
N ILE A 409 -9.60 -7.69 -10.83
CA ILE A 409 -8.79 -6.81 -10.00
C ILE A 409 -8.90 -7.24 -8.54
N THR A 410 -7.76 -7.43 -7.89
CA THR A 410 -7.69 -7.58 -6.44
C THR A 410 -7.24 -6.25 -5.84
N LEU A 411 -8.04 -5.71 -4.93
CA LEU A 411 -7.71 -4.46 -4.24
C LEU A 411 -6.41 -4.65 -3.45
N GLN A 412 -5.47 -3.73 -3.62
CA GLN A 412 -4.21 -3.73 -2.90
C GLN A 412 -4.00 -2.38 -2.23
N ALA A 413 -3.51 -2.40 -0.99
CA ALA A 413 -3.17 -1.19 -0.30
C ALA A 413 -1.84 -0.64 -0.86
N ALA A 414 -1.87 0.58 -1.41
CA ALA A 414 -0.66 1.26 -1.87
C ALA A 414 0.34 1.52 -0.73
N THR A 415 -0.15 1.55 0.52
CA THR A 415 0.64 1.68 1.75
C THR A 415 1.38 0.42 2.14
N ALA A 416 0.90 -0.72 1.68
CA ALA A 416 1.42 -2.04 1.98
C ALA A 416 1.50 -2.84 0.67
N PRO A 417 2.47 -2.57 -0.21
CA PRO A 417 2.63 -3.29 -1.46
C PRO A 417 3.15 -4.70 -1.18
N VAL A 418 2.28 -5.53 -0.64
CA VAL A 418 2.53 -6.96 -0.45
C VAL A 418 1.82 -7.67 -1.59
N GLY A 419 2.55 -8.47 -2.35
CA GLY A 419 1.99 -9.18 -3.48
C GLY A 419 1.01 -10.23 -3.00
N THR A 420 -0.26 -10.06 -3.34
CA THR A 420 -1.24 -11.13 -3.21
C THR A 420 -0.84 -12.25 -4.15
N VAL A 421 -0.33 -13.32 -3.59
CA VAL A 421 0.07 -14.53 -4.30
C VAL A 421 -1.21 -15.26 -4.74
N LEU A 422 -1.64 -15.00 -5.97
CA LEU A 422 -2.68 -15.80 -6.61
C LEU A 422 -2.02 -17.06 -7.17
N HIS A 423 -2.19 -18.21 -6.52
CA HIS A 423 -1.88 -19.47 -7.14
C HIS A 423 -2.93 -19.76 -8.22
N ALA A 424 -2.52 -19.75 -9.47
CA ALA A 424 -3.24 -20.41 -10.52
C ALA A 424 -2.86 -21.91 -10.41
N GLU A 425 -3.73 -22.73 -9.85
CA GLU A 425 -3.59 -24.16 -10.01
C GLU A 425 -3.89 -24.53 -11.45
N GLU A 426 -2.89 -25.08 -12.15
CA GLU A 426 -3.15 -25.91 -13.32
C GLU A 426 -3.92 -27.14 -12.83
N GLU A 427 -5.18 -27.29 -13.24
CA GLU A 427 -5.80 -28.62 -13.30
C GLU A 427 -5.02 -29.42 -14.34
N ILE A 428 -4.08 -30.23 -13.87
CA ILE A 428 -3.49 -31.30 -14.68
C ILE A 428 -4.56 -32.41 -14.70
N GLU A 429 -5.26 -32.57 -15.83
CA GLU A 429 -5.84 -33.84 -16.27
C GLU A 429 -4.79 -34.62 -17.06
#